data_f921ea548eb4ec73c4b31e21e33db535
#
_entry.id   f921ea548eb4ec73c4b31e21e33db535
#
_cell.length_a   1.000
_cell.length_b   1.000
_cell.length_c   1.000
_cell.angle_alpha   90.00
_cell.angle_beta   90.00
_cell.angle_gamma   90.00
#
_symmetry.space_group_name_H-M   'P 1'
#
loop_
_entity.id
_entity.type
_entity.pdbx_description
1 polymer ?
#
loop_
_entity_poly.entity_id
_entity_poly.type
_entity_poly.pdbx_seq_one_letter_code
_entity_poly.pdbx_strand_id
1 'polypeptide(L)'
;MTAPIPLPSAGPLPLALRVQQLVGDPWLRHHLSAPREEREIPRARQVFVNRNLRMDRVEAIGFDMDYTLLRYKALALEQKQFDMTLARLITDRGYPEVLGHVHYDPAFGMRGLVVDKARGNLVKMDRYGFVGRAWHGRRAVPDEECRRLYLNERLRLRAPHFAWLDTLFALPEACLYAGVVELMDALGLPVDYGQLYDDIRESIDTI
;
A
#
# COMPACT_ATOMS: atom_id res chain seq x y z
N MET A 1 -9.04 32.24 32.34
CA MET A 1 -7.72 31.76 31.88
C MET A 1 -7.24 30.67 32.84
N THR A 2 -7.50 29.43 32.51
CA THR A 2 -7.13 28.27 33.35
C THR A 2 -5.82 27.72 32.79
N ALA A 3 -4.78 27.69 33.63
CA ALA A 3 -3.44 27.20 33.26
C ALA A 3 -3.50 25.71 32.88
N PRO A 4 -2.71 25.26 31.89
CA PRO A 4 -2.66 23.85 31.52
C PRO A 4 -2.02 23.02 32.64
N ILE A 5 -2.68 21.92 32.99
CA ILE A 5 -2.18 20.94 33.95
C ILE A 5 -0.92 20.27 33.34
N PRO A 6 0.23 20.32 34.01
CA PRO A 6 1.42 19.63 33.52
C PRO A 6 1.23 18.12 33.61
N LEU A 7 1.39 17.42 32.47
CA LEU A 7 1.44 15.97 32.44
C LEU A 7 2.71 15.48 33.15
N PRO A 8 2.62 14.49 34.04
CA PRO A 8 3.80 13.96 34.72
C PRO A 8 4.71 13.26 33.70
N SER A 9 5.98 13.67 33.63
CA SER A 9 7.05 13.03 32.87
C SER A 9 7.52 11.75 33.57
N ALA A 10 6.67 10.74 33.65
CA ALA A 10 7.09 9.41 34.04
C ALA A 10 7.51 8.63 32.78
N GLY A 11 8.76 8.23 32.71
CA GLY A 11 9.25 7.33 31.65
C GLY A 11 8.38 6.07 31.54
N PRO A 12 8.42 5.36 30.40
CA PRO A 12 7.55 4.22 30.18
C PRO A 12 7.76 3.16 31.26
N LEU A 13 6.69 2.83 31.97
CA LEU A 13 6.66 1.73 32.95
C LEU A 13 7.12 0.43 32.28
N PRO A 14 7.90 -0.43 32.99
CA PRO A 14 8.25 -1.76 32.52
C PRO A 14 7.02 -2.53 32.04
N LEU A 15 7.14 -3.28 30.96
CA LEU A 15 6.03 -4.00 30.31
C LEU A 15 5.23 -4.86 31.31
N ALA A 16 5.90 -5.53 32.23
CA ALA A 16 5.27 -6.35 33.26
C ALA A 16 4.33 -5.55 34.17
N LEU A 17 4.69 -4.33 34.56
CA LEU A 17 3.86 -3.45 35.36
C LEU A 17 2.66 -2.92 34.57
N ARG A 18 2.84 -2.62 33.28
CA ARG A 18 1.74 -2.22 32.38
C ARG A 18 0.73 -3.35 32.21
N VAL A 19 1.19 -4.58 32.03
CA VAL A 19 0.32 -5.76 31.93
C VAL A 19 -0.45 -5.98 33.23
N GLN A 20 0.21 -5.87 34.39
CA GLN A 20 -0.45 -5.98 35.70
C GLN A 20 -1.51 -4.89 35.91
N GLN A 21 -1.24 -3.65 35.49
CA GLN A 21 -2.22 -2.56 35.54
C GLN A 21 -3.42 -2.83 34.64
N LEU A 22 -3.20 -3.31 33.40
CA LEU A 22 -4.28 -3.67 32.48
C LEU A 22 -5.12 -4.84 33.01
N VAL A 23 -4.50 -5.88 33.54
CA VAL A 23 -5.20 -7.03 34.14
C VAL A 23 -5.94 -6.62 35.42
N GLY A 24 -5.46 -5.56 36.11
CA GLY A 24 -6.07 -4.98 37.29
C GLY A 24 -7.25 -4.04 36.97
N ASP A 25 -7.41 -3.58 35.72
CA ASP A 25 -8.43 -2.62 35.32
C ASP A 25 -9.84 -3.22 35.54
N PRO A 26 -10.72 -2.57 36.36
CA PRO A 26 -12.07 -3.05 36.63
C PRO A 26 -12.94 -3.14 35.37
N TRP A 27 -12.75 -2.22 34.40
CA TRP A 27 -13.47 -2.22 33.13
C TRP A 27 -13.10 -3.46 32.30
N LEU A 28 -11.77 -3.74 32.17
CA LEU A 28 -11.29 -4.90 31.43
C LEU A 28 -11.75 -6.21 32.08
N ARG A 29 -11.66 -6.31 33.41
CA ARG A 29 -12.16 -7.47 34.18
C ARG A 29 -13.65 -7.68 33.96
N HIS A 30 -14.45 -6.62 34.04
CA HIS A 30 -15.88 -6.71 33.80
C HIS A 30 -16.18 -7.23 32.39
N HIS A 31 -15.53 -6.70 31.38
CA HIS A 31 -15.75 -7.12 29.99
C HIS A 31 -15.23 -8.53 29.66
N LEU A 32 -14.17 -8.98 30.34
CA LEU A 32 -13.65 -10.34 30.17
C LEU A 32 -14.48 -11.38 30.98
N SER A 33 -15.10 -10.96 32.09
CA SER A 33 -15.85 -11.84 32.99
C SER A 33 -17.37 -11.78 32.76
N ALA A 34 -17.84 -10.79 32.01
CA ALA A 34 -19.25 -10.72 31.67
C ALA A 34 -19.69 -11.96 30.89
N PRO A 35 -20.76 -12.65 31.30
CA PRO A 35 -21.30 -13.76 30.53
C PRO A 35 -21.54 -13.25 29.10
N ARG A 36 -20.90 -13.82 28.14
CA ARG A 36 -21.26 -13.56 26.74
C ARG A 36 -22.69 -14.03 26.59
N GLU A 37 -23.63 -13.09 26.46
CA GLU A 37 -24.92 -13.45 25.92
C GLU A 37 -24.66 -14.26 24.66
N GLU A 38 -25.10 -15.50 24.63
CA GLU A 38 -25.04 -16.36 23.43
C GLU A 38 -25.98 -15.76 22.38
N ARG A 39 -25.57 -14.64 21.81
CA ARG A 39 -26.21 -14.11 20.61
C ARG A 39 -25.89 -15.06 19.48
N GLU A 40 -26.92 -15.66 18.95
CA GLU A 40 -26.79 -16.43 17.71
C GLU A 40 -26.13 -15.54 16.64
N ILE A 41 -24.86 -15.80 16.38
CA ILE A 41 -24.10 -15.02 15.38
C ILE A 41 -24.56 -15.51 14.01
N PRO A 42 -25.16 -14.66 13.16
CA PRO A 42 -25.55 -15.04 11.82
C PRO A 42 -24.38 -15.67 11.05
N ARG A 43 -24.62 -16.72 10.29
CA ARG A 43 -23.57 -17.47 9.58
C ARG A 43 -22.62 -16.58 8.78
N ALA A 44 -23.13 -15.49 8.18
CA ALA A 44 -22.33 -14.51 7.44
C ALA A 44 -21.33 -13.72 8.31
N ARG A 45 -21.49 -13.74 9.63
CA ARG A 45 -20.61 -13.06 10.61
C ARG A 45 -19.81 -14.04 11.46
N GLN A 46 -19.97 -15.34 11.23
CA GLN A 46 -19.20 -16.35 11.94
C GLN A 46 -17.77 -16.39 11.41
N VAL A 47 -16.82 -16.61 12.30
CA VAL A 47 -15.43 -16.85 11.96
C VAL A 47 -15.20 -18.34 11.84
N PHE A 48 -14.78 -18.79 10.67
CA PHE A 48 -14.46 -20.17 10.40
C PHE A 48 -12.95 -20.37 10.39
N VAL A 49 -12.48 -21.43 11.02
CA VAL A 49 -11.06 -21.81 11.05
C VAL A 49 -10.89 -23.18 10.41
N ASN A 50 -9.79 -23.38 9.68
CA ASN A 50 -9.51 -24.64 9.02
C ASN A 50 -9.13 -25.76 10.01
N ARG A 51 -8.57 -25.38 11.16
CA ARG A 51 -8.26 -26.29 12.28
C ARG A 51 -8.18 -25.48 13.57
N ASN A 52 -8.42 -26.16 14.68
CA ASN A 52 -8.28 -25.57 16.01
C ASN A 52 -6.80 -25.36 16.34
N LEU A 53 -6.46 -24.17 16.83
CA LEU A 53 -5.16 -23.86 17.39
C LEU A 53 -5.16 -24.19 18.89
N ARG A 54 -4.15 -24.91 19.34
CA ARG A 54 -3.92 -25.15 20.77
C ARG A 54 -3.22 -23.95 21.39
N MET A 55 -4.02 -23.08 22.01
CA MET A 55 -3.52 -21.85 22.63
C MET A 55 -2.59 -22.12 23.82
N ASP A 56 -2.70 -23.29 24.46
CA ASP A 56 -1.84 -23.75 25.56
C ASP A 56 -0.38 -24.00 25.14
N ARG A 57 -0.11 -24.04 23.81
CA ARG A 57 1.24 -24.20 23.24
C ARG A 57 1.81 -22.94 22.63
N VAL A 58 1.09 -21.81 22.73
CA VAL A 58 1.54 -20.53 22.21
C VAL A 58 2.47 -19.88 23.23
N GLU A 59 3.73 -19.73 22.87
CA GLU A 59 4.76 -19.13 23.72
C GLU A 59 4.93 -17.63 23.45
N ALA A 60 4.56 -17.17 22.24
CA ALA A 60 4.65 -15.77 21.84
C ALA A 60 3.50 -15.39 20.91
N ILE A 61 3.05 -14.14 21.00
CA ILE A 61 2.04 -13.55 20.10
C ILE A 61 2.67 -12.33 19.46
N GLY A 62 2.75 -12.33 18.13
CA GLY A 62 3.18 -11.19 17.33
C GLY A 62 1.98 -10.47 16.71
N PHE A 63 2.09 -9.16 16.61
CA PHE A 63 1.11 -8.33 15.92
C PHE A 63 1.82 -7.60 14.79
N ASP A 64 1.17 -7.56 13.63
CA ASP A 64 1.58 -6.67 12.54
C ASP A 64 1.39 -5.21 12.98
N MET A 65 2.26 -4.33 12.49
CA MET A 65 2.24 -2.93 12.87
C MET A 65 1.33 -2.11 11.97
N ASP A 66 1.48 -2.28 10.65
CA ASP A 66 0.86 -1.40 9.66
C ASP A 66 -0.64 -1.68 9.52
N TYR A 67 -1.46 -0.67 9.77
CA TYR A 67 -2.93 -0.77 9.79
C TYR A 67 -3.50 -1.80 10.78
N THR A 68 -2.65 -2.41 11.61
CA THR A 68 -3.03 -3.31 12.72
C THR A 68 -2.87 -2.60 14.05
N LEU A 69 -1.66 -2.20 14.41
CA LEU A 69 -1.39 -1.45 15.64
C LEU A 69 -1.34 0.07 15.40
N LEU A 70 -0.94 0.48 14.20
CA LEU A 70 -0.87 1.88 13.79
C LEU A 70 -1.85 2.16 12.67
N ARG A 71 -2.45 3.36 12.72
CA ARG A 71 -3.30 3.86 11.65
C ARG A 71 -2.68 5.12 11.06
N TYR A 72 -2.29 5.04 9.81
CA TYR A 72 -1.68 6.15 9.09
C TYR A 72 -2.73 7.17 8.63
N LYS A 73 -2.29 8.42 8.52
CA LYS A 73 -2.99 9.46 7.75
C LYS A 73 -2.65 9.23 6.27
N ALA A 74 -3.39 8.31 5.63
CA ALA A 74 -3.04 7.75 4.33
C ALA A 74 -2.63 8.82 3.31
N LEU A 75 -3.51 9.80 3.04
CA LEU A 75 -3.25 10.85 2.05
C LEU A 75 -1.95 11.62 2.33
N ALA A 76 -1.67 11.96 3.60
CA ALA A 76 -0.45 12.70 3.95
C ALA A 76 0.82 11.85 3.78
N LEU A 77 0.73 10.55 4.08
CA LEU A 77 1.82 9.60 3.87
C LEU A 77 2.10 9.40 2.38
N GLU A 78 1.05 9.16 1.61
CA GLU A 78 1.10 8.92 0.17
C GLU A 78 1.65 10.14 -0.59
N GLN A 79 1.18 11.35 -0.26
CA GLN A 79 1.70 12.59 -0.83
C GLN A 79 3.18 12.76 -0.50
N LYS A 80 3.57 12.54 0.75
CA LYS A 80 4.97 12.69 1.17
C LYS A 80 5.87 11.68 0.47
N GLN A 81 5.45 10.42 0.37
CA GLN A 81 6.20 9.38 -0.35
C GLN A 81 6.37 9.76 -1.82
N PHE A 82 5.29 10.22 -2.48
CA PHE A 82 5.33 10.70 -3.87
C PHE A 82 6.33 11.83 -4.04
N ASP A 83 6.23 12.90 -3.22
CA ASP A 83 7.08 14.09 -3.35
C ASP A 83 8.56 13.77 -3.10
N MET A 84 8.85 12.93 -2.10
CA MET A 84 10.23 12.54 -1.78
C MET A 84 10.82 11.66 -2.90
N THR A 85 10.05 10.72 -3.45
CA THR A 85 10.50 9.88 -4.56
C THR A 85 10.76 10.71 -5.82
N LEU A 86 9.84 11.62 -6.16
CA LEU A 86 9.99 12.53 -7.29
C LEU A 86 11.23 13.41 -7.16
N ALA A 87 11.47 13.99 -5.98
CA ALA A 87 12.66 14.78 -5.72
C ALA A 87 13.93 13.95 -5.95
N ARG A 88 13.98 12.69 -5.49
CA ARG A 88 15.14 11.81 -5.68
C ARG A 88 15.37 11.40 -7.14
N LEU A 89 14.31 11.20 -7.92
CA LEU A 89 14.47 10.96 -9.35
C LEU A 89 15.20 12.13 -10.03
N ILE A 90 14.86 13.36 -9.64
CA ILE A 90 15.50 14.55 -10.21
C ILE A 90 16.94 14.71 -9.68
N THR A 91 17.13 14.65 -8.35
CA THR A 91 18.42 15.00 -7.71
C THR A 91 19.44 13.87 -7.81
N ASP A 92 19.02 12.61 -7.60
CA ASP A 92 19.93 11.49 -7.42
C ASP A 92 20.07 10.65 -8.71
N ARG A 93 19.01 10.61 -9.54
CA ARG A 93 18.97 9.83 -10.78
C ARG A 93 19.13 10.68 -12.04
N GLY A 94 19.15 12.00 -11.92
CA GLY A 94 19.37 12.92 -13.04
C GLY A 94 18.22 13.02 -14.03
N TYR A 95 17.01 12.71 -13.60
CA TYR A 95 15.82 12.95 -14.41
C TYR A 95 15.59 14.46 -14.62
N PRO A 96 14.95 14.87 -15.73
CA PRO A 96 14.73 16.27 -16.03
C PRO A 96 13.93 16.99 -14.93
N GLU A 97 14.29 18.24 -14.61
CA GLU A 97 13.60 19.08 -13.62
C GLU A 97 12.11 19.29 -13.93
N VAL A 98 11.74 19.19 -15.22
CA VAL A 98 10.35 19.27 -15.66
C VAL A 98 9.44 18.24 -14.99
N LEU A 99 9.99 17.13 -14.49
CA LEU A 99 9.23 16.15 -13.70
C LEU A 99 8.62 16.75 -12.44
N GLY A 100 9.14 17.86 -11.91
CA GLY A 100 8.55 18.60 -10.82
C GLY A 100 7.10 19.09 -11.07
N HIS A 101 6.62 19.03 -12.31
CA HIS A 101 5.21 19.32 -12.65
C HIS A 101 4.30 18.09 -12.53
N VAL A 102 4.84 16.90 -12.24
CA VAL A 102 4.01 15.72 -11.97
C VAL A 102 3.45 15.82 -10.56
N HIS A 103 2.12 15.69 -10.44
CA HIS A 103 1.43 15.80 -9.15
C HIS A 103 0.79 14.48 -8.75
N TYR A 104 0.73 14.23 -7.45
CA TYR A 104 0.02 13.11 -6.89
C TYR A 104 -1.49 13.26 -7.11
N ASP A 105 -2.11 12.22 -7.66
CA ASP A 105 -3.57 12.13 -7.80
C ASP A 105 -4.07 10.92 -7.00
N PRO A 106 -4.67 11.13 -5.82
CA PRO A 106 -5.17 10.04 -4.98
C PRO A 106 -6.34 9.27 -5.63
N ALA A 107 -6.99 9.84 -6.64
CA ALA A 107 -8.09 9.17 -7.36
C ALA A 107 -7.60 8.21 -8.45
N PHE A 108 -6.36 8.37 -8.92
CA PHE A 108 -5.79 7.52 -9.97
C PHE A 108 -5.41 6.13 -9.46
N GLY A 109 -4.83 6.05 -8.26
CA GLY A 109 -4.30 4.80 -7.73
C GLY A 109 -5.36 3.79 -7.33
N MET A 110 -5.23 2.55 -7.80
CA MET A 110 -6.03 1.43 -7.33
C MET A 110 -5.16 0.22 -6.99
N ARG A 111 -5.57 -0.56 -6.01
CA ARG A 111 -4.82 -1.77 -5.60
C ARG A 111 -4.85 -2.86 -6.65
N GLY A 112 -3.76 -3.61 -6.72
CA GLY A 112 -3.62 -4.76 -7.59
C GLY A 112 -3.49 -4.39 -9.06
N LEU A 113 -2.82 -3.25 -9.33
CA LEU A 113 -2.28 -2.96 -10.64
C LEU A 113 -0.97 -3.75 -10.85
N VAL A 114 -0.66 -3.97 -12.11
CA VAL A 114 0.61 -4.55 -12.55
C VAL A 114 1.26 -3.57 -13.50
N VAL A 115 2.54 -3.30 -13.31
CA VAL A 115 3.34 -2.53 -14.26
C VAL A 115 3.82 -3.46 -15.37
N ASP A 116 3.53 -3.12 -16.61
CA ASP A 116 4.16 -3.71 -17.79
C ASP A 116 5.34 -2.82 -18.20
N LYS A 117 6.52 -3.18 -17.72
CA LYS A 117 7.77 -2.44 -17.94
C LYS A 117 8.19 -2.42 -19.40
N ALA A 118 7.72 -3.37 -20.21
CA ALA A 118 8.06 -3.42 -21.63
C ALA A 118 7.26 -2.40 -22.47
N ARG A 119 6.04 -2.07 -22.03
CA ARG A 119 5.12 -1.19 -22.77
C ARG A 119 4.84 0.14 -22.07
N GLY A 120 5.34 0.35 -20.86
CA GLY A 120 5.04 1.56 -20.09
C GLY A 120 3.60 1.61 -19.58
N ASN A 121 2.93 0.47 -19.49
CA ASN A 121 1.53 0.40 -19.12
C ASN A 121 1.32 -0.01 -17.66
N LEU A 122 0.26 0.53 -17.05
CA LEU A 122 -0.35 -0.03 -15.87
C LEU A 122 -1.55 -0.89 -16.30
N VAL A 123 -1.59 -2.13 -15.86
CA VAL A 123 -2.66 -3.06 -16.25
C VAL A 123 -3.42 -3.59 -15.05
N LYS A 124 -4.71 -3.81 -15.22
CA LYS A 124 -5.57 -4.49 -14.25
C LYS A 124 -5.94 -5.85 -14.78
N MET A 125 -5.52 -6.89 -14.07
CA MET A 125 -5.85 -8.26 -14.41
C MET A 125 -7.05 -8.76 -13.59
N ASP A 126 -7.73 -9.74 -14.16
CA ASP A 126 -8.74 -10.51 -13.47
C ASP A 126 -8.12 -11.63 -12.60
N ARG A 127 -8.99 -12.39 -11.92
CA ARG A 127 -8.58 -13.54 -11.07
C ARG A 127 -7.91 -14.68 -11.85
N TYR A 128 -8.03 -14.71 -13.16
CA TYR A 128 -7.44 -15.73 -14.02
C TYR A 128 -6.11 -15.30 -14.64
N GLY A 129 -5.72 -14.04 -14.43
CA GLY A 129 -4.49 -13.45 -14.93
C GLY A 129 -4.63 -12.83 -16.32
N PHE A 130 -5.84 -12.56 -16.80
CA PHE A 130 -6.06 -11.85 -18.06
C PHE A 130 -6.23 -10.36 -17.81
N VAL A 131 -5.68 -9.54 -18.72
CA VAL A 131 -5.79 -8.08 -18.64
C VAL A 131 -7.18 -7.64 -19.09
N GLY A 132 -7.90 -7.00 -18.16
CA GLY A 132 -9.21 -6.44 -18.44
C GLY A 132 -9.18 -4.95 -18.78
N ARG A 133 -8.19 -4.22 -18.27
CA ARG A 133 -8.00 -2.77 -18.48
C ARG A 133 -6.51 -2.44 -18.46
N ALA A 134 -6.14 -1.41 -19.24
CA ALA A 134 -4.77 -0.88 -19.25
C ALA A 134 -4.81 0.65 -19.29
N TRP A 135 -3.75 1.26 -18.78
CA TRP A 135 -3.47 2.69 -18.85
C TRP A 135 -2.05 2.89 -19.33
N HIS A 136 -1.87 3.82 -20.27
CA HIS A 136 -0.56 4.32 -20.67
C HIS A 136 -0.41 5.74 -20.15
N GLY A 137 0.56 5.97 -19.27
CA GLY A 137 0.47 7.14 -18.41
C GLY A 137 -0.81 7.10 -17.58
N ARG A 138 -1.54 8.20 -17.51
CA ARG A 138 -2.86 8.30 -16.84
C ARG A 138 -4.03 8.08 -17.80
N ARG A 139 -3.75 7.92 -19.08
CA ARG A 139 -4.78 7.75 -20.12
C ARG A 139 -5.17 6.28 -20.25
N ALA A 140 -6.48 6.01 -20.16
CA ALA A 140 -6.98 4.66 -20.41
C ALA A 140 -6.69 4.23 -21.86
N VAL A 141 -6.14 3.03 -22.01
CA VAL A 141 -5.97 2.40 -23.32
C VAL A 141 -7.33 1.93 -23.81
N PRO A 142 -7.73 2.27 -25.06
CA PRO A 142 -9.00 1.81 -25.63
C PRO A 142 -9.15 0.28 -25.58
N ASP A 143 -10.38 -0.20 -25.35
CA ASP A 143 -10.65 -1.64 -25.18
C ASP A 143 -10.15 -2.50 -26.34
N GLU A 144 -10.28 -2.00 -27.58
CA GLU A 144 -9.81 -2.70 -28.78
C GLU A 144 -8.29 -2.82 -28.80
N GLU A 145 -7.60 -1.75 -28.46
CA GLU A 145 -6.14 -1.74 -28.36
C GLU A 145 -5.66 -2.61 -27.17
N CYS A 146 -6.32 -2.52 -26.02
CA CYS A 146 -6.02 -3.37 -24.89
C CYS A 146 -6.14 -4.85 -25.23
N ARG A 147 -7.21 -5.24 -25.95
CA ARG A 147 -7.35 -6.61 -26.45
C ARG A 147 -6.24 -6.98 -27.42
N ARG A 148 -5.89 -6.12 -28.36
CA ARG A 148 -4.81 -6.39 -29.32
C ARG A 148 -3.48 -6.64 -28.62
N LEU A 149 -3.18 -5.86 -27.57
CA LEU A 149 -1.92 -5.97 -26.82
C LEU A 149 -1.87 -7.18 -25.90
N TYR A 150 -3.01 -7.58 -25.30
CA TYR A 150 -3.05 -8.54 -24.20
C TYR A 150 -3.99 -9.74 -24.39
N LEU A 151 -4.70 -9.87 -25.54
CA LEU A 151 -5.78 -10.85 -25.76
C LEU A 151 -5.36 -12.31 -25.48
N ASN A 152 -4.14 -12.66 -25.80
CA ASN A 152 -3.62 -14.03 -25.66
C ASN A 152 -2.54 -14.12 -24.58
N GLU A 153 -2.34 -13.06 -23.81
CA GLU A 153 -1.28 -12.99 -22.83
C GLU A 153 -1.86 -13.17 -21.43
N ARG A 154 -1.74 -14.38 -20.88
CA ARG A 154 -1.94 -14.58 -19.46
C ARG A 154 -0.73 -14.02 -18.74
N LEU A 155 -0.93 -12.99 -17.91
CA LEU A 155 0.16 -12.38 -17.18
C LEU A 155 0.87 -13.40 -16.28
N ARG A 156 2.12 -13.64 -16.58
CA ARG A 156 3.01 -14.42 -15.72
C ARG A 156 3.73 -13.42 -14.81
N LEU A 157 3.19 -13.18 -13.61
CA LEU A 157 3.74 -12.18 -12.66
C LEU A 157 5.21 -12.43 -12.27
N ARG A 158 5.75 -13.62 -12.58
CA ARG A 158 7.17 -13.94 -12.40
C ARG A 158 8.05 -13.49 -13.57
N ALA A 159 7.46 -13.04 -14.69
CA ALA A 159 8.23 -12.55 -15.79
C ALA A 159 8.86 -11.19 -15.41
N PRO A 160 10.15 -10.95 -15.73
CA PRO A 160 10.90 -9.79 -15.22
C PRO A 160 10.39 -8.42 -15.70
N HIS A 161 9.59 -8.41 -16.77
CA HIS A 161 8.97 -7.19 -17.29
C HIS A 161 7.65 -6.82 -16.61
N PHE A 162 7.15 -7.65 -15.71
CA PHE A 162 5.99 -7.33 -14.89
C PHE A 162 6.38 -7.06 -13.44
N ALA A 163 5.78 -6.03 -12.85
CA ALA A 163 5.90 -5.74 -11.42
C ALA A 163 4.52 -5.57 -10.80
N TRP A 164 4.30 -6.19 -9.66
CA TRP A 164 3.00 -6.19 -8.99
C TRP A 164 2.92 -5.08 -7.92
N LEU A 165 1.85 -4.28 -7.99
CA LEU A 165 1.52 -3.22 -7.06
C LEU A 165 0.33 -3.65 -6.19
N ASP A 166 0.56 -4.52 -5.23
CA ASP A 166 -0.49 -5.18 -4.45
C ASP A 166 -0.75 -4.56 -3.07
N THR A 167 0.15 -3.71 -2.59
CA THR A 167 0.04 -3.07 -1.28
C THR A 167 -0.61 -1.69 -1.37
N LEU A 168 -1.13 -1.17 -0.25
CA LEU A 168 -1.59 0.21 -0.16
C LEU A 168 -0.44 1.22 -0.32
N PHE A 169 0.77 0.85 0.09
CA PHE A 169 1.96 1.68 -0.02
C PHE A 169 2.46 1.83 -1.47
N ALA A 170 1.97 1.00 -2.40
CA ALA A 170 2.31 1.09 -3.81
C ALA A 170 1.40 2.03 -4.63
N LEU A 171 0.40 2.68 -4.02
CA LEU A 171 -0.46 3.62 -4.74
C LEU A 171 0.29 4.86 -5.22
N PRO A 172 1.13 5.53 -4.40
CA PRO A 172 1.96 6.64 -4.86
C PRO A 172 2.95 6.23 -5.96
N GLU A 173 3.51 5.02 -5.88
CA GLU A 173 4.40 4.44 -6.89
C GLU A 173 3.71 4.32 -8.25
N ALA A 174 2.49 3.76 -8.28
CA ALA A 174 1.70 3.66 -9.49
C ALA A 174 1.37 5.03 -10.10
N CYS A 175 0.99 5.99 -9.25
CA CYS A 175 0.65 7.34 -9.66
C CYS A 175 1.88 8.09 -10.23
N LEU A 176 3.03 7.94 -9.58
CA LEU A 176 4.28 8.57 -10.03
C LEU A 176 4.73 7.98 -11.36
N TYR A 177 4.76 6.64 -11.47
CA TYR A 177 5.12 5.97 -12.71
C TYR A 177 4.25 6.44 -13.88
N ALA A 178 2.93 6.43 -13.70
CA ALA A 178 2.00 6.88 -14.74
C ALA A 178 2.21 8.37 -15.09
N GLY A 179 2.38 9.23 -14.10
CA GLY A 179 2.59 10.65 -14.33
C GLY A 179 3.89 10.96 -15.07
N VAL A 180 4.97 10.26 -14.76
CA VAL A 180 6.25 10.42 -15.45
C VAL A 180 6.17 9.91 -16.89
N VAL A 181 5.58 8.72 -17.11
CA VAL A 181 5.38 8.18 -18.48
C VAL A 181 4.59 9.18 -19.32
N GLU A 182 3.45 9.69 -18.80
CA GLU A 182 2.61 10.65 -19.52
C GLU A 182 3.36 11.93 -19.89
N LEU A 183 4.13 12.48 -18.95
CA LEU A 183 4.88 13.71 -19.19
C LEU A 183 6.01 13.52 -20.18
N MET A 184 6.77 12.44 -20.05
CA MET A 184 7.89 12.15 -20.96
C MET A 184 7.40 11.91 -22.40
N ASP A 185 6.31 11.18 -22.56
CA ASP A 185 5.68 10.97 -23.87
C ASP A 185 5.16 12.27 -24.48
N ALA A 186 4.50 13.11 -23.66
CA ALA A 186 4.00 14.41 -24.12
C ALA A 186 5.11 15.36 -24.59
N LEU A 187 6.30 15.23 -24.02
CA LEU A 187 7.49 16.00 -24.39
C LEU A 187 8.30 15.33 -25.53
N GLY A 188 7.92 14.14 -25.98
CA GLY A 188 8.67 13.37 -26.98
C GLY A 188 10.06 12.93 -26.49
N LEU A 189 10.25 12.80 -25.19
CA LEU A 189 11.51 12.37 -24.61
C LEU A 189 11.59 10.83 -24.59
N PRO A 190 12.75 10.25 -24.90
CA PRO A 190 12.92 8.80 -24.87
C PRO A 190 12.81 8.29 -23.43
N VAL A 191 12.04 7.21 -23.22
CA VAL A 191 11.84 6.58 -21.93
C VAL A 191 12.15 5.10 -22.03
N ASP A 192 13.06 4.63 -21.19
CA ASP A 192 13.12 3.21 -20.85
C ASP A 192 12.15 2.96 -19.69
N TYR A 193 10.99 2.40 -20.00
CA TYR A 193 9.93 2.16 -19.03
C TYR A 193 10.35 1.19 -17.92
N GLY A 194 11.23 0.25 -18.22
CA GLY A 194 11.76 -0.70 -17.25
C GLY A 194 12.68 -0.01 -16.28
N GLN A 195 13.65 0.73 -16.79
CA GLN A 195 14.59 1.49 -15.97
C GLN A 195 13.87 2.54 -15.11
N LEU A 196 12.91 3.26 -15.69
CA LEU A 196 12.09 4.22 -14.94
C LEU A 196 11.41 3.56 -13.74
N TYR A 197 10.80 2.39 -13.94
CA TYR A 197 10.15 1.69 -12.83
C TYR A 197 11.14 1.27 -11.75
N ASP A 198 12.28 0.72 -12.16
CA ASP A 198 13.32 0.25 -11.23
C ASP A 198 13.93 1.43 -10.45
N ASP A 199 14.16 2.60 -11.10
CA ASP A 199 14.62 3.83 -10.44
C ASP A 199 13.60 4.37 -9.42
N ILE A 200 12.30 4.35 -9.75
CA ILE A 200 11.23 4.71 -8.82
C ILE A 200 11.26 3.78 -7.61
N ARG A 201 11.32 2.46 -7.85
CA ARG A 201 11.29 1.45 -6.79
C ARG A 201 12.49 1.58 -5.85
N GLU A 202 13.69 1.69 -6.39
CA GLU A 202 14.91 1.89 -5.60
C GLU A 202 14.87 3.21 -4.82
N SER A 203 14.32 4.27 -5.40
CA SER A 203 14.16 5.56 -4.71
C SER A 203 13.19 5.46 -3.54
N ILE A 204 12.10 4.71 -3.66
CA ILE A 204 11.15 4.45 -2.58
C ILE A 204 11.80 3.64 -1.46
N ASP A 205 12.54 2.59 -1.78
CA ASP A 205 13.14 1.70 -0.79
C ASP A 205 14.21 2.39 0.08
N THR A 206 14.62 3.61 -0.28
CA THR A 206 15.61 4.42 0.44
C THR A 206 15.01 5.62 1.19
N ILE A 207 13.69 5.79 1.19
CA ILE A 207 12.94 6.81 1.93
C ILE A 207 12.50 6.28 3.28
#